data_d777fd5513e27a17a5dfd6fa3d6acf31
#
_entry.id   d777fd5513e27a17a5dfd6fa3d6acf31
#
_cell.length_a   1.000
_cell.length_b   1.000
_cell.length_c   1.000
_cell.angle_alpha   90.00
_cell.angle_beta   90.00
_cell.angle_gamma   90.00
#
_symmetry.space_group_name_H-M   'P 1'
#
loop_
_entity.id
_entity.type
_entity.pdbx_description
1 polymer ?
#
loop_
_entity_poly.entity_id
_entity_poly.type
_entity_poly.pdbx_seq_one_letter_code
_entity_poly.pdbx_strand_id
1 'polypeptide(L)'
;MTYCATAQPVLSPSKGCAKITLLIMQIIPIKTPLLKKDSDLVGTLIENADFEDGDILAVSSKAVATAEGSAIDLSKIKVTEEGKKWSDKCGKTPEFRQAVLNEVKRLNGKVLGDCPHAMLTRLKPEGFKDGIILAPNAGLDQSNIEDGYAIGWPHDPIESIRKIRKAIQDKTGKSIAVIMTDSCCRPRRIGVSALALVVSGFDPLFSHIGKDDLFGNELKMTQEARADQLATATNMIMGNADESTPAAIIRDHDFEFTDFEGWVPGLDPEDDLFAGIM
;
A
#
# COMPACT_ATOMS: atom_id res chain seq x y z
N MET A 1 -23.55 6.81 27.71
CA MET A 1 -22.82 5.84 28.58
C MET A 1 -21.46 5.59 27.93
N THR A 2 -20.46 6.21 28.50
CA THR A 2 -19.10 6.22 27.96
C THR A 2 -18.34 5.05 28.60
N TYR A 3 -18.03 4.02 27.85
CA TYR A 3 -17.14 2.94 28.34
C TYR A 3 -15.70 3.39 28.17
N CYS A 4 -15.07 3.77 29.28
CA CYS A 4 -13.64 3.95 29.37
C CYS A 4 -13.03 2.57 29.72
N ALA A 5 -12.36 1.95 28.74
CA ALA A 5 -11.61 0.72 29.01
C ALA A 5 -10.28 1.09 29.68
N THR A 6 -10.20 0.90 31.00
CA THR A 6 -8.95 1.01 31.76
C THR A 6 -8.16 -0.28 31.58
N ALA A 7 -7.10 -0.24 30.77
CA ALA A 7 -6.07 -1.29 30.79
C ALA A 7 -5.37 -1.26 32.14
N GLN A 8 -5.40 -2.38 32.88
CA GLN A 8 -4.62 -2.52 34.11
C GLN A 8 -3.18 -2.89 33.79
N PRO A 9 -2.19 -2.18 34.34
CA PRO A 9 -0.79 -2.54 34.18
C PRO A 9 -0.44 -3.76 35.02
N VAL A 10 0.24 -4.73 34.43
CA VAL A 10 0.85 -5.85 35.18
C VAL A 10 2.09 -5.32 35.90
N LEU A 11 2.00 -5.16 37.19
CA LEU A 11 3.12 -4.73 38.05
C LEU A 11 4.02 -5.92 38.39
N SER A 12 5.25 -5.91 37.90
CA SER A 12 6.35 -6.66 38.50
C SER A 12 7.00 -5.86 39.65
N PRO A 13 7.22 -6.40 40.83
CA PRO A 13 7.79 -5.65 41.96
C PRO A 13 9.32 -5.63 41.88
N SER A 14 9.91 -4.51 41.59
CA SER A 14 11.08 -3.90 42.22
C SER A 14 11.92 -3.04 41.24
N LYS A 15 12.21 -1.84 41.74
CA LYS A 15 13.19 -0.84 41.34
C LYS A 15 12.66 0.29 40.47
N GLY A 16 12.44 1.44 41.12
CA GLY A 16 12.44 2.76 40.51
C GLY A 16 11.16 3.05 39.70
N CYS A 17 10.45 4.10 40.05
CA CYS A 17 9.35 4.62 39.27
C CYS A 17 9.88 5.06 37.88
N ALA A 18 10.00 4.10 36.96
CA ALA A 18 10.18 4.43 35.55
C ALA A 18 8.90 5.15 35.09
N LYS A 19 9.00 6.38 34.66
CA LYS A 19 7.93 7.05 33.94
C LYS A 19 7.59 6.15 32.75
N ILE A 20 6.43 5.51 32.79
CA ILE A 20 5.89 4.82 31.61
C ILE A 20 5.52 5.95 30.65
N THR A 21 6.39 6.25 29.71
CA THR A 21 6.04 7.09 28.58
C THR A 21 5.14 6.22 27.71
N LEU A 22 3.86 6.50 27.70
CA LEU A 22 2.92 5.85 26.81
C LEU A 22 3.22 6.40 25.40
N LEU A 23 3.86 5.58 24.57
CA LEU A 23 4.02 5.90 23.15
C LEU A 23 2.65 5.68 22.49
N ILE A 24 2.00 6.74 22.06
CA ILE A 24 0.71 6.66 21.38
C ILE A 24 0.98 6.98 19.91
N MET A 25 1.06 5.92 19.10
CA MET A 25 1.19 6.08 17.65
C MET A 25 -0.01 6.88 17.11
N GLN A 26 0.27 7.90 16.32
CA GLN A 26 -0.72 8.77 15.71
C GLN A 26 -0.79 8.54 14.20
N ILE A 27 -1.99 8.62 13.63
CA ILE A 27 -2.19 8.64 12.18
C ILE A 27 -2.87 9.96 11.84
N ILE A 28 -2.16 10.82 11.11
CA ILE A 28 -2.55 12.20 10.82
C ILE A 28 -2.92 12.29 9.33
N PRO A 29 -4.18 12.52 8.97
CA PRO A 29 -4.59 12.62 7.57
C PRO A 29 -4.03 13.87 6.90
N ILE A 30 -3.64 13.74 5.64
CA ILE A 30 -3.27 14.88 4.79
C ILE A 30 -4.36 15.05 3.74
N LYS A 31 -5.24 16.02 3.96
CA LYS A 31 -6.25 16.41 2.97
C LYS A 31 -5.63 17.32 1.92
N THR A 32 -5.98 17.09 0.66
CA THR A 32 -5.48 17.91 -0.45
C THR A 32 -6.61 18.38 -1.34
N PRO A 33 -6.41 19.42 -2.15
CA PRO A 33 -7.24 19.65 -3.33
C PRO A 33 -7.22 18.44 -4.26
N LEU A 34 -8.17 18.39 -5.21
CA LEU A 34 -8.20 17.34 -6.21
C LEU A 34 -6.89 17.31 -7.01
N LEU A 35 -6.20 16.19 -6.92
CA LEU A 35 -4.96 15.97 -7.68
C LEU A 35 -5.30 15.65 -9.14
N LYS A 36 -4.50 16.19 -10.05
CA LYS A 36 -4.59 15.99 -11.50
C LYS A 36 -3.22 15.62 -12.05
N LYS A 37 -3.18 15.28 -13.32
CA LYS A 37 -1.93 15.12 -14.05
C LYS A 37 -1.05 16.37 -13.88
N ASP A 38 0.24 16.15 -13.64
CA ASP A 38 1.27 17.19 -13.44
C ASP A 38 1.05 18.07 -12.17
N SER A 39 0.19 17.63 -11.23
CA SER A 39 0.11 18.26 -9.90
C SER A 39 1.44 18.12 -9.16
N ASP A 40 1.91 19.19 -8.51
CA ASP A 40 3.03 19.09 -7.55
C ASP A 40 2.55 18.38 -6.27
N LEU A 41 2.54 17.05 -6.32
CA LEU A 41 2.10 16.22 -5.20
C LEU A 41 2.88 16.57 -3.93
N VAL A 42 4.22 16.64 -4.01
CA VAL A 42 5.06 16.89 -2.84
C VAL A 42 4.83 18.29 -2.27
N GLY A 43 4.76 19.32 -3.12
CA GLY A 43 4.41 20.67 -2.68
C GLY A 43 3.07 20.71 -1.98
N THR A 44 2.06 20.06 -2.59
CA THR A 44 0.71 19.97 -2.00
C THR A 44 0.71 19.26 -0.65
N LEU A 45 1.47 18.16 -0.48
CA LEU A 45 1.56 17.47 0.80
C LEU A 45 2.22 18.35 1.88
N ILE A 46 3.28 19.07 1.54
CA ILE A 46 4.01 19.97 2.47
C ILE A 46 3.14 21.17 2.86
N GLU A 47 2.35 21.71 1.94
CA GLU A 47 1.43 22.82 2.22
C GLU A 47 0.28 22.44 3.17
N ASN A 48 -0.06 21.14 3.25
CA ASN A 48 -1.20 20.64 4.02
C ASN A 48 -0.81 19.79 5.24
N ALA A 49 0.49 19.66 5.54
CA ALA A 49 0.95 18.93 6.72
C ALA A 49 2.32 19.41 7.19
N ASP A 50 2.51 19.43 8.51
CA ASP A 50 3.81 19.67 9.14
C ASP A 50 4.52 18.33 9.34
N PHE A 51 5.64 18.13 8.64
CA PHE A 51 6.48 16.95 8.79
C PHE A 51 7.47 17.10 9.95
N GLU A 52 7.72 16.02 10.66
CA GLU A 52 8.71 15.90 11.72
C GLU A 52 9.74 14.82 11.39
N ASP A 53 10.92 14.90 12.02
CA ASP A 53 11.92 13.83 11.90
C ASP A 53 11.36 12.54 12.50
N GLY A 54 11.51 11.45 11.78
CA GLY A 54 11.00 10.15 12.18
C GLY A 54 9.57 9.86 11.72
N ASP A 55 8.89 10.75 11.01
CA ASP A 55 7.57 10.45 10.43
C ASP A 55 7.65 9.36 9.35
N ILE A 56 6.60 8.56 9.22
CA ILE A 56 6.38 7.70 8.05
C ILE A 56 5.21 8.28 7.25
N LEU A 57 5.45 8.62 5.99
CA LEU A 57 4.41 9.05 5.07
C LEU A 57 3.80 7.82 4.37
N ALA A 58 2.51 7.56 4.58
CA ALA A 58 1.74 6.67 3.72
C ALA A 58 1.09 7.48 2.59
N VAL A 59 1.29 7.07 1.34
CA VAL A 59 0.74 7.73 0.16
C VAL A 59 0.06 6.74 -0.76
N SER A 60 -1.11 7.11 -1.29
CA SER A 60 -1.89 6.29 -2.22
C SER A 60 -1.15 6.13 -3.56
N SER A 61 -1.04 4.89 -4.04
CA SER A 61 -0.49 4.57 -5.37
C SER A 61 -1.23 5.33 -6.48
N LYS A 62 -2.55 5.41 -6.37
CA LYS A 62 -3.41 6.14 -7.32
C LYS A 62 -3.10 7.65 -7.34
N ALA A 63 -2.89 8.26 -6.19
CA ALA A 63 -2.55 9.68 -6.10
C ALA A 63 -1.20 9.99 -6.76
N VAL A 64 -0.21 9.14 -6.51
CA VAL A 64 1.11 9.24 -7.15
C VAL A 64 1.00 9.05 -8.65
N ALA A 65 0.34 7.97 -9.09
CA ALA A 65 0.14 7.67 -10.52
C ALA A 65 -0.63 8.80 -11.24
N THR A 66 -1.61 9.42 -10.58
CA THR A 66 -2.36 10.55 -11.14
C THR A 66 -1.45 11.77 -11.33
N ALA A 67 -0.68 12.14 -10.31
CA ALA A 67 0.23 13.28 -10.38
C ALA A 67 1.32 13.06 -11.44
N GLU A 68 1.81 11.84 -11.61
CA GLU A 68 2.78 11.46 -12.64
C GLU A 68 2.19 11.33 -14.05
N GLY A 69 0.86 11.47 -14.21
CA GLY A 69 0.19 11.35 -15.51
C GLY A 69 0.15 9.93 -16.06
N SER A 70 0.14 8.92 -15.18
CA SER A 70 0.11 7.49 -15.54
C SER A 70 -1.29 6.98 -15.88
N ALA A 71 -2.30 7.84 -15.97
CA ALA A 71 -3.65 7.46 -16.37
C ALA A 71 -3.68 6.95 -17.82
N ILE A 72 -4.41 5.86 -18.03
CA ILE A 72 -4.54 5.19 -19.32
C ILE A 72 -5.81 5.69 -20.00
N ASP A 73 -5.66 6.37 -21.14
CA ASP A 73 -6.76 6.76 -22.02
C ASP A 73 -7.31 5.53 -22.76
N LEU A 74 -8.47 5.06 -22.33
CA LEU A 74 -9.10 3.86 -22.88
C LEU A 74 -9.47 4.00 -24.36
N SER A 75 -9.73 5.21 -24.83
CA SER A 75 -10.05 5.46 -26.25
C SER A 75 -8.88 5.14 -27.19
N LYS A 76 -7.65 5.12 -26.66
CA LYS A 76 -6.43 4.82 -27.42
C LYS A 76 -6.02 3.35 -27.37
N ILE A 77 -6.76 2.54 -26.62
CA ILE A 77 -6.45 1.12 -26.47
C ILE A 77 -6.87 0.34 -27.70
N LYS A 78 -5.92 -0.34 -28.34
CA LYS A 78 -6.19 -1.27 -29.43
C LYS A 78 -6.68 -2.61 -28.86
N VAL A 79 -7.99 -2.83 -28.93
CA VAL A 79 -8.63 -4.03 -28.42
C VAL A 79 -8.31 -5.24 -29.29
N THR A 80 -7.96 -6.37 -28.64
CA THR A 80 -7.77 -7.69 -29.29
C THR A 80 -8.99 -8.57 -29.05
N GLU A 81 -9.06 -9.74 -29.73
CA GLU A 81 -10.10 -10.73 -29.48
C GLU A 81 -10.08 -11.26 -28.04
N GLU A 82 -8.90 -11.29 -27.42
CA GLU A 82 -8.77 -11.69 -26.02
C GLU A 82 -9.42 -10.65 -25.08
N GLY A 83 -9.20 -9.36 -25.32
CA GLY A 83 -9.83 -8.27 -24.58
C GLY A 83 -11.36 -8.32 -24.67
N LYS A 84 -11.92 -8.63 -25.84
CA LYS A 84 -13.36 -8.83 -26.03
C LYS A 84 -13.88 -10.02 -25.23
N LYS A 85 -13.21 -11.19 -25.33
CA LYS A 85 -13.57 -12.40 -24.56
C LYS A 85 -13.62 -12.13 -23.06
N TRP A 86 -12.67 -11.39 -22.52
CA TRP A 86 -12.66 -11.03 -21.11
C TRP A 86 -13.78 -10.03 -20.74
N SER A 87 -14.13 -9.11 -21.64
CA SER A 87 -15.28 -8.23 -21.46
C SER A 87 -16.58 -9.01 -21.37
N ASP A 88 -16.79 -9.96 -22.25
CA ASP A 88 -17.99 -10.83 -22.26
C ASP A 88 -18.06 -11.70 -20.99
N LYS A 89 -16.90 -12.18 -20.52
CA LYS A 89 -16.80 -13.11 -19.39
C LYS A 89 -17.00 -12.46 -18.03
N CYS A 90 -16.41 -11.30 -17.80
CA CYS A 90 -16.39 -10.66 -16.48
C CYS A 90 -16.74 -9.17 -16.49
N GLY A 91 -17.52 -8.72 -17.49
CA GLY A 91 -18.03 -7.35 -17.59
C GLY A 91 -16.91 -6.30 -17.82
N LYS A 92 -17.25 -5.03 -17.66
CA LYS A 92 -16.45 -3.88 -18.06
C LYS A 92 -16.28 -3.81 -19.58
N THR A 93 -15.75 -2.70 -20.10
CA THR A 93 -15.58 -2.52 -21.54
C THR A 93 -14.41 -3.34 -22.09
N PRO A 94 -14.42 -3.70 -23.39
CA PRO A 94 -13.29 -4.39 -24.02
C PRO A 94 -11.97 -3.62 -23.89
N GLU A 95 -12.02 -2.28 -23.96
CA GLU A 95 -10.86 -1.41 -23.81
C GLU A 95 -10.26 -1.53 -22.40
N PHE A 96 -11.09 -1.53 -21.35
CA PHE A 96 -10.62 -1.73 -19.98
C PHE A 96 -10.00 -3.12 -19.79
N ARG A 97 -10.65 -4.17 -20.30
CA ARG A 97 -10.10 -5.54 -20.21
C ARG A 97 -8.79 -5.68 -20.97
N GLN A 98 -8.68 -5.02 -22.12
CA GLN A 98 -7.43 -4.97 -22.86
C GLN A 98 -6.35 -4.18 -22.10
N ALA A 99 -6.70 -3.07 -21.45
CA ALA A 99 -5.78 -2.34 -20.60
C ALA A 99 -5.26 -3.23 -19.46
N VAL A 100 -6.12 -4.03 -18.81
CA VAL A 100 -5.72 -5.02 -17.80
C VAL A 100 -4.73 -6.03 -18.37
N LEU A 101 -4.98 -6.58 -19.56
CA LEU A 101 -4.05 -7.52 -20.21
C LEU A 101 -2.70 -6.89 -20.52
N ASN A 102 -2.71 -5.64 -20.96
CA ASN A 102 -1.48 -4.88 -21.23
C ASN A 102 -0.68 -4.67 -19.93
N GLU A 103 -1.38 -4.36 -18.84
CA GLU A 103 -0.77 -4.15 -17.53
C GLU A 103 -0.23 -5.45 -16.93
N VAL A 104 -0.97 -6.56 -17.06
CA VAL A 104 -0.47 -7.90 -16.73
C VAL A 104 0.86 -8.18 -17.44
N LYS A 105 0.95 -7.86 -18.75
CA LYS A 105 2.18 -8.04 -19.51
C LYS A 105 3.29 -7.11 -19.01
N ARG A 106 2.99 -5.84 -18.75
CA ARG A 106 3.95 -4.85 -18.22
C ARG A 106 4.55 -5.30 -16.89
N LEU A 107 3.73 -5.89 -16.04
CA LEU A 107 4.10 -6.35 -14.70
C LEU A 107 4.54 -7.83 -14.64
N ASN A 108 4.94 -8.40 -15.78
CA ASN A 108 5.41 -9.80 -15.89
C ASN A 108 4.43 -10.81 -15.25
N GLY A 109 3.14 -10.54 -15.39
CA GLY A 109 2.08 -11.27 -14.71
C GLY A 109 1.39 -12.34 -15.54
N LYS A 110 0.36 -12.93 -14.93
CA LYS A 110 -0.59 -13.85 -15.56
C LYS A 110 -1.98 -13.63 -14.97
N VAL A 111 -3.01 -13.85 -15.77
CA VAL A 111 -4.39 -13.99 -15.28
C VAL A 111 -4.53 -15.36 -14.69
N LEU A 112 -5.00 -15.45 -13.44
CA LEU A 112 -5.24 -16.71 -12.72
C LEU A 112 -6.69 -17.17 -12.80
N GLY A 113 -7.63 -16.25 -12.80
CA GLY A 113 -9.04 -16.52 -12.78
C GLY A 113 -9.86 -15.25 -12.87
N ASP A 114 -11.14 -15.38 -12.63
CA ASP A 114 -12.10 -14.29 -12.73
C ASP A 114 -13.28 -14.48 -11.76
N CYS A 115 -13.96 -13.37 -11.53
CA CYS A 115 -15.29 -13.31 -10.96
C CYS A 115 -16.15 -12.38 -11.82
N PRO A 116 -17.46 -12.26 -11.59
CA PRO A 116 -18.35 -11.46 -12.45
C PRO A 116 -17.91 -10.01 -12.70
N HIS A 117 -16.97 -9.48 -11.91
CA HIS A 117 -16.60 -8.04 -11.97
C HIS A 117 -15.10 -7.80 -12.08
N ALA A 118 -14.24 -8.82 -11.95
CA ALA A 118 -12.79 -8.63 -11.93
C ALA A 118 -12.03 -9.84 -12.48
N MET A 119 -10.86 -9.59 -13.01
CA MET A 119 -9.85 -10.59 -13.34
C MET A 119 -8.88 -10.69 -12.17
N LEU A 120 -8.68 -11.87 -11.62
CA LEU A 120 -7.63 -12.11 -10.63
C LEU A 120 -6.30 -12.29 -11.37
N THR A 121 -5.31 -11.53 -10.99
CA THR A 121 -3.99 -11.58 -11.62
C THR A 121 -2.90 -11.81 -10.57
N ARG A 122 -1.84 -12.53 -10.98
CA ARG A 122 -0.56 -12.55 -10.27
C ARG A 122 0.43 -11.70 -11.03
N LEU A 123 1.21 -10.93 -10.32
CA LEU A 123 2.15 -9.97 -10.88
C LEU A 123 3.53 -10.17 -10.27
N LYS A 124 4.57 -9.98 -11.07
CA LYS A 124 5.97 -9.97 -10.63
C LYS A 124 6.67 -8.78 -11.28
N PRO A 125 6.42 -7.54 -10.79
CA PRO A 125 7.01 -6.34 -11.35
C PRO A 125 8.54 -6.39 -11.36
N GLU A 126 9.16 -5.57 -12.18
CA GLU A 126 10.61 -5.43 -12.17
C GLU A 126 11.11 -5.01 -10.78
N GLY A 127 12.21 -5.61 -10.34
CA GLY A 127 12.75 -5.38 -9.00
C GLY A 127 12.04 -6.12 -7.86
N PHE A 128 10.92 -6.81 -8.13
CA PHE A 128 10.24 -7.66 -7.14
C PHE A 128 10.96 -9.01 -7.05
N LYS A 129 11.70 -9.21 -5.97
CA LYS A 129 12.61 -10.37 -5.83
C LYS A 129 11.89 -11.63 -5.37
N ASP A 130 11.18 -11.53 -4.26
CA ASP A 130 10.64 -12.68 -3.53
C ASP A 130 9.11 -12.76 -3.69
N GLY A 131 8.62 -13.86 -4.25
CA GLY A 131 7.19 -14.14 -4.37
C GLY A 131 6.50 -13.49 -5.56
N ILE A 132 5.20 -13.26 -5.37
CA ILE A 132 4.29 -12.64 -6.34
C ILE A 132 3.30 -11.70 -5.62
N ILE A 133 2.73 -10.76 -6.37
CA ILE A 133 1.63 -9.93 -5.89
C ILE A 133 0.33 -10.43 -6.53
N LEU A 134 -0.70 -10.64 -5.71
CA LEU A 134 -2.06 -10.89 -6.19
C LEU A 134 -2.84 -9.57 -6.25
N ALA A 135 -3.35 -9.23 -7.41
CA ALA A 135 -4.14 -8.01 -7.59
C ALA A 135 -5.34 -8.24 -8.52
N PRO A 136 -6.54 -7.73 -8.18
CA PRO A 136 -7.63 -7.64 -9.14
C PRO A 136 -7.26 -6.71 -10.29
N ASN A 137 -7.59 -7.09 -11.51
CA ASN A 137 -7.41 -6.26 -12.72
C ASN A 137 -5.99 -5.70 -12.89
N ALA A 138 -4.96 -6.42 -12.42
CA ALA A 138 -3.57 -5.95 -12.40
C ALA A 138 -3.36 -4.59 -11.71
N GLY A 139 -4.15 -4.31 -10.67
CA GLY A 139 -4.12 -3.03 -9.95
C GLY A 139 -4.85 -1.88 -10.66
N LEU A 140 -5.45 -2.12 -11.85
CA LEU A 140 -6.20 -1.08 -12.56
C LEU A 140 -7.60 -0.86 -11.99
N ASP A 141 -7.96 0.41 -11.88
CA ASP A 141 -9.27 0.88 -11.42
C ASP A 141 -9.78 2.02 -12.31
N GLN A 142 -11.08 2.33 -12.20
CA GLN A 142 -11.77 3.42 -12.87
C GLN A 142 -12.45 4.37 -11.86
N SER A 143 -12.20 4.20 -10.56
CA SER A 143 -12.71 5.12 -9.54
C SER A 143 -11.73 6.28 -9.30
N ASN A 144 -12.26 7.45 -8.97
CA ASN A 144 -11.49 8.68 -8.70
C ASN A 144 -10.52 9.06 -9.85
N ILE A 145 -10.93 8.79 -11.08
CA ILE A 145 -10.29 9.22 -12.32
C ILE A 145 -11.35 9.70 -13.31
N GLU A 146 -10.99 10.53 -14.26
CA GLU A 146 -11.91 11.04 -15.30
C GLU A 146 -12.53 9.89 -16.10
N ASP A 147 -13.79 10.09 -16.56
CA ASP A 147 -14.47 9.12 -17.42
C ASP A 147 -13.65 8.84 -18.69
N GLY A 148 -13.64 7.58 -19.09
CA GLY A 148 -12.85 7.13 -20.24
C GLY A 148 -11.39 6.79 -19.92
N TYR A 149 -10.97 6.94 -18.67
CA TYR A 149 -9.63 6.59 -18.23
C TYR A 149 -9.65 5.40 -17.25
N ALA A 150 -8.49 4.78 -17.11
CA ALA A 150 -8.16 3.85 -16.03
C ALA A 150 -6.87 4.28 -15.37
N ILE A 151 -6.71 3.96 -14.09
CA ILE A 151 -5.50 4.29 -13.31
C ILE A 151 -5.01 3.03 -12.60
N GLY A 152 -3.71 2.83 -12.56
CA GLY A 152 -3.05 1.74 -11.85
C GLY A 152 -1.93 2.25 -10.97
N TRP A 153 -0.91 1.41 -10.79
CA TRP A 153 0.28 1.80 -10.07
C TRP A 153 1.15 2.74 -10.92
N PRO A 154 1.98 3.60 -10.30
CA PRO A 154 3.00 4.36 -11.00
C PRO A 154 3.86 3.46 -11.89
N HIS A 155 4.46 4.04 -12.91
CA HIS A 155 5.28 3.24 -13.85
C HIS A 155 6.47 2.58 -13.14
N ASP A 156 7.11 3.34 -12.25
CA ASP A 156 8.20 2.88 -11.37
C ASP A 156 7.90 3.31 -9.91
N PRO A 157 7.18 2.47 -9.13
CA PRO A 157 6.79 2.81 -7.77
C PRO A 157 7.97 3.06 -6.82
N ILE A 158 9.10 2.35 -7.01
CA ILE A 158 10.29 2.51 -6.17
C ILE A 158 10.90 3.90 -6.41
N GLU A 159 11.10 4.26 -7.66
CA GLU A 159 11.62 5.57 -8.02
C GLU A 159 10.67 6.71 -7.58
N SER A 160 9.36 6.48 -7.67
CA SER A 160 8.36 7.45 -7.22
C SER A 160 8.49 7.75 -5.73
N ILE A 161 8.55 6.73 -4.85
CA ILE A 161 8.69 6.96 -3.40
C ILE A 161 10.06 7.53 -3.04
N ARG A 162 11.12 7.15 -3.75
CA ARG A 162 12.46 7.73 -3.60
C ARG A 162 12.43 9.24 -3.85
N LYS A 163 11.82 9.65 -4.96
CA LYS A 163 11.66 11.07 -5.31
C LYS A 163 10.84 11.83 -4.26
N ILE A 164 9.72 11.25 -3.82
CA ILE A 164 8.86 11.85 -2.79
C ILE A 164 9.65 12.05 -1.49
N ARG A 165 10.31 10.99 -0.99
CA ARG A 165 11.12 11.03 0.23
C ARG A 165 12.21 12.08 0.15
N LYS A 166 12.98 12.05 -0.94
CA LYS A 166 14.06 13.04 -1.16
C LYS A 166 13.53 14.46 -1.25
N ALA A 167 12.46 14.68 -1.99
CA ALA A 167 11.92 16.04 -2.17
C ALA A 167 11.33 16.61 -0.88
N ILE A 168 10.73 15.80 -0.01
CA ILE A 168 10.29 16.22 1.32
C ILE A 168 11.53 16.61 2.17
N GLN A 169 12.56 15.77 2.19
CA GLN A 169 13.79 16.07 2.91
C GLN A 169 14.46 17.35 2.41
N ASP A 170 14.57 17.52 1.10
CA ASP A 170 15.19 18.71 0.49
C ASP A 170 14.42 20.00 0.81
N LYS A 171 13.08 19.96 0.84
CA LYS A 171 12.22 21.13 1.06
C LYS A 171 11.99 21.45 2.55
N THR A 172 11.95 20.43 3.42
CA THR A 172 11.60 20.60 4.84
C THR A 172 12.78 20.41 5.78
N GLY A 173 13.86 19.79 5.33
CA GLY A 173 14.98 19.36 6.16
C GLY A 173 14.69 18.13 7.03
N LYS A 174 13.50 17.51 6.89
CA LYS A 174 13.07 16.41 7.75
C LYS A 174 13.42 15.04 7.17
N SER A 175 13.93 14.16 8.02
CA SER A 175 14.22 12.77 7.66
C SER A 175 12.99 11.91 7.94
N ILE A 176 12.37 11.43 6.87
CA ILE A 176 11.15 10.60 6.96
C ILE A 176 11.34 9.27 6.22
N ALA A 177 10.44 8.32 6.45
CA ALA A 177 10.25 7.16 5.59
C ALA A 177 8.96 7.30 4.77
N VAL A 178 8.82 6.50 3.71
CA VAL A 178 7.64 6.53 2.82
C VAL A 178 7.15 5.14 2.52
N ILE A 179 5.82 4.94 2.58
CA ILE A 179 5.11 3.74 2.11
C ILE A 179 4.17 4.15 1.00
N MET A 180 4.21 3.45 -0.14
CA MET A 180 3.14 3.54 -1.12
C MET A 180 2.12 2.44 -0.86
N THR A 181 0.85 2.83 -0.71
CA THR A 181 -0.25 1.91 -0.36
C THR A 181 -1.23 1.77 -1.51
N ASP A 182 -1.87 0.61 -1.58
CA ASP A 182 -3.00 0.37 -2.49
C ASP A 182 -4.10 -0.43 -1.80
N SER A 183 -5.34 -0.23 -2.26
CA SER A 183 -6.49 -1.00 -1.76
C SER A 183 -6.42 -2.45 -2.25
N CYS A 184 -6.70 -3.39 -1.38
CA CYS A 184 -6.69 -4.81 -1.74
C CYS A 184 -7.91 -5.56 -1.20
N CYS A 185 -8.27 -6.64 -1.91
CA CYS A 185 -9.22 -7.63 -1.43
C CYS A 185 -8.48 -8.71 -0.64
N ARG A 186 -9.11 -9.21 0.40
CA ARG A 186 -8.62 -10.38 1.15
C ARG A 186 -9.44 -11.61 0.79
N PRO A 187 -8.80 -12.78 0.60
CA PRO A 187 -9.53 -14.01 0.31
C PRO A 187 -10.65 -14.27 1.33
N ARG A 188 -11.85 -14.58 0.84
CA ARG A 188 -13.04 -14.90 1.65
C ARG A 188 -13.46 -13.84 2.67
N ARG A 189 -13.12 -12.58 2.43
CA ARG A 189 -13.59 -11.42 3.21
C ARG A 189 -14.34 -10.45 2.31
N ILE A 190 -15.43 -9.90 2.84
CA ILE A 190 -16.16 -8.80 2.20
C ILE A 190 -15.48 -7.48 2.59
N GLY A 191 -15.34 -6.59 1.61
CA GLY A 191 -14.70 -5.29 1.78
C GLY A 191 -13.25 -5.25 1.33
N VAL A 192 -12.68 -4.06 1.36
CA VAL A 192 -11.30 -3.80 1.02
C VAL A 192 -10.49 -3.47 2.28
N SER A 193 -9.23 -3.82 2.27
CA SER A 193 -8.23 -3.29 3.18
C SER A 193 -7.12 -2.64 2.35
N ALA A 194 -5.94 -2.44 2.89
CA ALA A 194 -4.82 -2.01 2.08
C ALA A 194 -3.62 -2.95 2.23
N LEU A 195 -2.73 -2.86 1.26
CA LEU A 195 -1.39 -3.45 1.31
C LEU A 195 -0.36 -2.36 1.00
N ALA A 196 0.86 -2.57 1.45
CA ALA A 196 2.00 -1.77 1.05
C ALA A 196 2.61 -2.36 -0.22
N LEU A 197 2.79 -1.52 -1.24
CA LEU A 197 3.46 -1.93 -2.49
C LEU A 197 4.97 -1.83 -2.33
N VAL A 198 5.43 -0.66 -1.99
CA VAL A 198 6.85 -0.32 -1.86
C VAL A 198 7.10 0.51 -0.61
N VAL A 199 8.29 0.38 -0.05
CA VAL A 199 8.74 1.09 1.14
C VAL A 199 10.11 1.73 0.87
N SER A 200 10.35 2.90 1.44
CA SER A 200 11.66 3.53 1.50
C SER A 200 11.91 4.08 2.90
N GLY A 201 12.92 3.56 3.58
CA GLY A 201 13.40 4.09 4.85
C GLY A 201 13.18 3.22 6.08
N PHE A 202 12.52 2.06 5.99
CA PHE A 202 12.43 1.06 7.08
C PHE A 202 12.16 -0.33 6.52
N ASP A 203 12.44 -1.38 7.29
CA ASP A 203 12.17 -2.76 6.89
C ASP A 203 10.67 -3.07 6.93
N PRO A 204 10.07 -3.56 5.82
CA PRO A 204 8.65 -3.83 5.74
C PRO A 204 8.18 -4.98 6.63
N LEU A 205 9.09 -5.85 7.05
CA LEU A 205 8.85 -7.00 7.90
C LEU A 205 9.60 -6.86 9.22
N PHE A 206 9.05 -7.42 10.29
CA PHE A 206 9.72 -7.51 11.57
C PHE A 206 9.72 -8.95 12.05
N SER A 207 10.91 -9.52 12.28
CA SER A 207 11.06 -10.91 12.70
C SER A 207 11.02 -11.05 14.23
N HIS A 208 10.18 -11.97 14.70
CA HIS A 208 10.20 -12.46 16.07
C HIS A 208 10.91 -13.80 16.20
N ILE A 209 11.47 -14.34 15.12
CA ILE A 209 12.20 -15.62 15.12
C ILE A 209 13.37 -15.53 16.12
N GLY A 210 13.49 -16.54 16.98
CA GLY A 210 14.49 -16.59 18.03
C GLY A 210 14.15 -15.83 19.31
N LYS A 211 12.99 -15.15 19.38
CA LYS A 211 12.45 -14.55 20.62
C LYS A 211 11.57 -15.57 21.35
N ASP A 212 11.48 -15.44 22.65
CA ASP A 212 10.59 -16.27 23.46
C ASP A 212 9.16 -15.72 23.47
N ASP A 213 8.18 -16.62 23.52
CA ASP A 213 6.80 -16.29 23.85
C ASP A 213 6.64 -16.04 25.37
N LEU A 214 5.40 -15.75 25.81
CA LEU A 214 5.10 -15.47 27.22
C LEU A 214 5.40 -16.68 28.18
N PHE A 215 5.58 -17.86 27.63
CA PHE A 215 5.86 -19.10 28.38
C PHE A 215 7.31 -19.57 28.24
N GLY A 216 8.15 -18.80 27.54
CA GLY A 216 9.56 -19.11 27.29
C GLY A 216 9.78 -20.11 26.15
N ASN A 217 8.81 -20.27 25.23
CA ASN A 217 8.99 -21.08 24.04
C ASN A 217 9.53 -20.20 22.90
N GLU A 218 10.59 -20.64 22.25
CA GLU A 218 11.18 -19.93 21.12
C GLU A 218 10.23 -19.88 19.92
N LEU A 219 10.00 -18.66 19.39
CA LEU A 219 9.24 -18.40 18.18
C LEU A 219 10.07 -18.76 16.94
N LYS A 220 9.57 -19.68 16.10
CA LYS A 220 10.34 -20.24 14.96
C LYS A 220 9.96 -19.65 13.61
N MET A 221 8.78 -19.05 13.48
CA MET A 221 8.22 -18.64 12.19
C MET A 221 7.58 -17.25 12.20
N THR A 222 7.39 -16.65 13.37
CA THR A 222 6.58 -15.43 13.50
C THR A 222 7.30 -14.23 12.90
N GLN A 223 6.68 -13.65 11.87
CA GLN A 223 7.06 -12.37 11.30
C GLN A 223 5.84 -11.45 11.24
N GLU A 224 6.04 -10.17 11.47
CA GLU A 224 5.01 -9.15 11.32
C GLU A 224 5.15 -8.45 9.96
N ALA A 225 4.05 -8.37 9.22
CA ALA A 225 3.95 -7.58 7.98
C ALA A 225 3.72 -6.10 8.35
N ARG A 226 4.72 -5.43 8.93
CA ARG A 226 4.61 -4.07 9.47
C ARG A 226 4.15 -3.05 8.44
N ALA A 227 4.67 -3.11 7.24
CA ALA A 227 4.25 -2.21 6.16
C ALA A 227 2.77 -2.39 5.82
N ASP A 228 2.25 -3.63 5.74
CA ASP A 228 0.84 -3.91 5.46
C ASP A 228 -0.07 -3.50 6.63
N GLN A 229 0.40 -3.66 7.87
CA GLN A 229 -0.33 -3.18 9.05
C GLN A 229 -0.50 -1.66 9.00
N LEU A 230 0.57 -0.91 8.71
CA LEU A 230 0.52 0.54 8.55
C LEU A 230 -0.36 0.95 7.35
N ALA A 231 -0.23 0.27 6.21
CA ALA A 231 -1.06 0.53 5.04
C ALA A 231 -2.55 0.35 5.36
N THR A 232 -2.91 -0.72 6.09
CA THR A 232 -4.30 -0.98 6.50
C THR A 232 -4.79 0.07 7.51
N ALA A 233 -3.97 0.44 8.49
CA ALA A 233 -4.33 1.44 9.50
C ALA A 233 -4.52 2.83 8.87
N THR A 234 -3.63 3.25 8.00
CA THR A 234 -3.73 4.54 7.29
C THR A 234 -4.90 4.58 6.32
N ASN A 235 -5.23 3.45 5.66
CA ASN A 235 -6.38 3.38 4.76
C ASN A 235 -7.71 3.68 5.45
N MET A 236 -7.86 3.35 6.75
CA MET A 236 -9.06 3.71 7.52
C MET A 236 -9.25 5.23 7.65
N ILE A 237 -8.16 5.99 7.59
CA ILE A 237 -8.17 7.46 7.72
C ILE A 237 -8.17 8.12 6.34
N MET A 238 -7.44 7.53 5.38
CA MET A 238 -7.39 8.04 4.00
C MET A 238 -8.70 7.82 3.26
N GLY A 239 -9.43 6.75 3.62
CA GLY A 239 -10.69 6.40 2.97
C GLY A 239 -10.54 5.69 1.62
N ASN A 240 -11.68 5.43 0.98
CA ASN A 240 -11.75 4.73 -0.32
C ASN A 240 -12.77 5.37 -1.28
N ALA A 241 -13.32 6.54 -0.96
CA ALA A 241 -14.34 7.21 -1.75
C ALA A 241 -13.92 8.64 -2.14
N ASP A 242 -14.50 9.66 -1.52
CA ASP A 242 -14.34 11.08 -1.89
C ASP A 242 -13.69 11.92 -0.77
N GLU A 243 -12.97 11.27 0.14
CA GLU A 243 -12.41 11.91 1.32
C GLU A 243 -11.31 12.94 1.00
N SER A 244 -10.80 12.97 -0.23
CA SER A 244 -9.70 13.85 -0.68
C SER A 244 -8.48 13.79 0.26
N THR A 245 -8.17 12.60 0.76
CA THR A 245 -7.08 12.33 1.71
C THR A 245 -6.10 11.32 1.10
N PRO A 246 -5.27 11.74 0.12
CA PRO A 246 -4.39 10.83 -0.62
C PRO A 246 -3.19 10.33 0.18
N ALA A 247 -2.97 10.86 1.38
CA ALA A 247 -1.84 10.50 2.22
C ALA A 247 -2.16 10.67 3.71
N ALA A 248 -1.33 10.03 4.55
CA ALA A 248 -1.36 10.21 6.00
C ALA A 248 0.07 10.10 6.57
N ILE A 249 0.33 10.82 7.66
CA ILE A 249 1.57 10.70 8.43
C ILE A 249 1.33 9.73 9.59
N ILE A 250 2.26 8.81 9.80
CA ILE A 250 2.36 7.98 11.00
C ILE A 250 3.48 8.59 11.85
N ARG A 251 3.16 8.95 13.09
CA ARG A 251 4.04 9.61 14.06
C ARG A 251 4.02 8.91 15.40
N ASP A 252 5.05 9.11 16.24
CA ASP A 252 5.18 8.53 17.56
C ASP A 252 5.13 6.99 17.55
N HIS A 253 5.87 6.38 16.64
CA HIS A 253 6.03 4.95 16.47
C HIS A 253 7.40 4.47 16.93
N ASP A 254 7.59 3.15 17.03
CA ASP A 254 8.83 2.49 17.44
C ASP A 254 9.62 1.86 16.28
N PHE A 255 9.31 2.24 15.03
CA PHE A 255 10.02 1.72 13.86
C PHE A 255 11.41 2.32 13.73
N GLU A 256 12.39 1.47 13.57
CA GLU A 256 13.76 1.89 13.25
C GLU A 256 13.87 2.18 11.75
N PHE A 257 14.46 3.32 11.40
CA PHE A 257 14.75 3.64 10.02
C PHE A 257 15.98 2.87 9.54
N THR A 258 15.87 2.35 8.32
CA THR A 258 16.93 1.59 7.64
C THR A 258 17.16 2.13 6.24
N ASP A 259 18.14 1.56 5.53
CA ASP A 259 18.40 1.86 4.12
C ASP A 259 17.51 1.04 3.17
N PHE A 260 16.50 0.31 3.69
CA PHE A 260 15.62 -0.47 2.84
C PHE A 260 14.89 0.43 1.83
N GLU A 261 14.89 0.00 0.59
CA GLU A 261 14.16 0.65 -0.48
C GLU A 261 13.77 -0.39 -1.53
N GLY A 262 12.48 -0.62 -1.70
CA GLY A 262 12.01 -1.63 -2.62
C GLY A 262 10.57 -2.07 -2.42
N TRP A 263 10.20 -3.11 -3.15
CA TRP A 263 8.93 -3.78 -3.00
C TRP A 263 8.83 -4.47 -1.65
N VAL A 264 7.63 -4.48 -1.08
CA VAL A 264 7.33 -5.31 0.09
C VAL A 264 7.39 -6.78 -0.33
N PRO A 265 8.18 -7.63 0.32
CA PRO A 265 8.34 -9.03 -0.08
C PRO A 265 7.02 -9.80 -0.05
N GLY A 266 6.80 -10.67 -1.03
CA GLY A 266 5.71 -11.63 -1.08
C GLY A 266 6.16 -13.04 -0.74
N LEU A 267 5.24 -13.99 -0.86
CA LEU A 267 5.53 -15.41 -0.77
C LEU A 267 5.56 -16.05 -2.16
N ASP A 268 6.43 -17.01 -2.35
CA ASP A 268 6.35 -17.87 -3.52
C ASP A 268 5.11 -18.78 -3.41
N PRO A 269 4.47 -19.14 -4.55
CA PRO A 269 3.25 -19.94 -4.53
C PRO A 269 3.37 -21.29 -3.83
N GLU A 270 4.56 -21.85 -3.76
CA GLU A 270 4.85 -23.11 -3.07
C GLU A 270 4.91 -22.99 -1.54
N ASP A 271 5.17 -21.79 -1.03
CA ASP A 271 5.17 -21.45 0.40
C ASP A 271 3.86 -20.81 0.87
N ASP A 272 2.96 -20.51 -0.08
CA ASP A 272 1.68 -19.87 0.23
C ASP A 272 0.65 -20.88 0.73
N LEU A 273 0.19 -20.70 1.97
CA LEU A 273 -0.85 -21.52 2.59
C LEU A 273 -2.14 -21.58 1.75
N PHE A 274 -2.40 -20.57 0.94
CA PHE A 274 -3.58 -20.51 0.07
C PHE A 274 -3.33 -21.07 -1.34
N ALA A 275 -2.11 -21.50 -1.66
CA ALA A 275 -1.80 -22.16 -2.92
C ALA A 275 -2.64 -23.43 -3.07
N GLY A 276 -3.31 -23.57 -4.21
CA GLY A 276 -4.21 -24.68 -4.49
C GLY A 276 -5.65 -24.54 -3.96
N ILE A 277 -5.96 -23.44 -3.28
CA ILE A 277 -7.33 -23.09 -2.86
C ILE A 277 -7.88 -21.92 -3.72
N MET A 278 -6.97 -21.17 -4.37
CA MET A 278 -7.30 -20.06 -5.26
C MET A 278 -7.00 -20.41 -6.70
#